data_8d04ecc3a4720e8943d56a64886603e4
#
_entry.id   8d04ecc3a4720e8943d56a64886603e4
#
_cell.length_a   1.000
_cell.length_b   1.000
_cell.length_c   1.000
_cell.angle_alpha   90.00
_cell.angle_beta   90.00
_cell.angle_gamma   90.00
#
_symmetry.space_group_name_H-M   'P 1'
#
loop_
_entity.id
_entity.type
_entity.pdbx_description
1 polymer ?
#
loop_
_entity_poly.entity_id
_entity_poly.type
_entity_poly.pdbx_seq_one_letter_code
_entity_poly.pdbx_strand_id
1 'polypeptide(L)'
;LVKVVEIEGQERLLYKAFPINVVFLRASYADEYGNCTVHREIGPIDVTAMAQACKNSGGRVIVQVEKIVQGGSLDPKLVAIPGIYVDSIVVGSIEDNEQCLGMPYDGSLTGEFRIPVDAIPPIPLDAKKIIARRAAMELPQDAIVNLGTGAPEKIATVAAEEGISDKM
;
A
#
# COMPACT_ATOMS: atom_id res chain seq x y z
N LEU A 1 0.83 19.10 -18.53
CA LEU A 1 1.23 18.87 -17.14
C LEU A 1 2.74 18.74 -16.97
N VAL A 2 3.49 18.26 -17.97
CA VAL A 2 4.94 18.05 -17.92
C VAL A 2 5.63 18.97 -18.90
N LYS A 3 6.76 19.55 -18.49
CA LYS A 3 7.64 20.38 -19.33
C LYS A 3 9.08 19.94 -19.12
N VAL A 4 9.88 20.00 -20.18
CA VAL A 4 11.33 19.99 -20.06
C VAL A 4 11.78 21.38 -19.68
N VAL A 5 12.59 21.50 -18.66
CA VAL A 5 13.21 22.75 -18.19
C VAL A 5 14.69 22.51 -17.97
N GLU A 6 15.49 23.55 -18.16
CA GLU A 6 16.91 23.50 -17.82
C GLU A 6 17.12 24.08 -16.42
N ILE A 7 17.77 23.30 -15.54
CA ILE A 7 18.17 23.74 -14.20
C ILE A 7 19.65 23.40 -14.04
N GLU A 8 20.46 24.42 -13.78
CA GLU A 8 21.92 24.29 -13.58
C GLU A 8 22.61 23.58 -14.75
N GLY A 9 22.21 23.90 -16.00
CA GLY A 9 22.78 23.31 -17.21
C GLY A 9 22.37 21.86 -17.48
N GLN A 10 21.37 21.33 -16.78
CA GLN A 10 20.84 19.99 -16.97
C GLN A 10 19.35 19.99 -17.31
N GLU A 11 18.96 19.21 -18.28
CA GLU A 11 17.54 18.99 -18.58
C GLU A 11 16.84 18.24 -17.44
N ARG A 12 15.69 18.75 -17.02
CA ARG A 12 14.82 18.17 -15.99
C ARG A 12 13.37 18.17 -16.46
N LEU A 13 12.59 17.21 -15.95
CA LEU A 13 11.16 17.18 -16.16
C LEU A 13 10.49 17.96 -15.03
N LEU A 14 9.80 19.04 -15.37
CA LEU A 14 8.93 19.77 -14.44
C LEU A 14 7.52 19.23 -14.52
N TYR A 15 7.06 18.59 -13.45
CA TYR A 15 5.66 18.20 -13.27
C TYR A 15 4.90 19.34 -12.60
N LYS A 16 3.98 19.96 -13.33
CA LYS A 16 3.16 21.01 -12.76
C LYS A 16 2.13 20.44 -11.81
N ALA A 17 1.97 21.06 -10.65
CA ALA A 17 0.84 20.78 -9.78
C ALA A 17 -0.48 21.11 -10.49
N PHE A 18 -1.53 20.36 -10.18
CA PHE A 18 -2.89 20.59 -10.65
C PHE A 18 -3.84 20.55 -9.44
N PRO A 19 -4.97 21.28 -9.51
CA PRO A 19 -5.92 21.31 -8.40
C PRO A 19 -6.59 19.94 -8.21
N ILE A 20 -6.74 19.56 -6.95
CA ILE A 20 -7.47 18.35 -6.53
C ILE A 20 -8.68 18.80 -5.75
N ASN A 21 -9.88 18.55 -6.29
CA ASN A 21 -11.13 19.03 -5.71
C ASN A 21 -11.64 18.11 -4.61
N VAL A 22 -11.45 16.79 -4.78
CA VAL A 22 -11.86 15.77 -3.82
C VAL A 22 -10.85 14.63 -3.85
N VAL A 23 -10.53 14.10 -2.69
CA VAL A 23 -9.80 12.84 -2.56
C VAL A 23 -10.60 11.87 -1.70
N PHE A 24 -10.69 10.62 -2.15
CA PHE A 24 -11.20 9.50 -1.39
C PHE A 24 -10.02 8.67 -0.91
N LEU A 25 -9.93 8.51 0.39
CA LEU A 25 -8.88 7.71 1.03
C LEU A 25 -9.51 6.56 1.79
N ARG A 26 -8.77 5.50 1.91
CA ARG A 26 -9.10 4.40 2.78
C ARG A 26 -8.13 4.39 3.96
N ALA A 27 -8.65 4.10 5.16
CA ALA A 27 -7.89 3.98 6.37
C ALA A 27 -8.50 2.88 7.27
N SER A 28 -7.75 2.46 8.28
CA SER A 28 -8.20 1.39 9.17
C SER A 28 -9.21 1.90 10.19
N TYR A 29 -8.80 2.78 11.07
CA TYR A 29 -9.64 3.37 12.12
C TYR A 29 -9.52 4.88 12.09
N ALA A 30 -10.59 5.56 12.47
CA ALA A 30 -10.56 6.98 12.80
C ALA A 30 -10.91 7.20 14.27
N ASP A 31 -10.40 8.27 14.87
CA ASP A 31 -10.95 8.76 16.13
C ASP A 31 -11.98 9.88 15.90
N GLU A 32 -12.68 10.29 16.97
CA GLU A 32 -13.69 11.35 16.92
C GLU A 32 -13.13 12.73 16.52
N TYR A 33 -11.79 12.89 16.55
CA TYR A 33 -11.10 14.11 16.09
C TYR A 33 -10.69 14.04 14.62
N GLY A 34 -10.99 12.92 13.94
CA GLY A 34 -10.67 12.71 12.54
C GLY A 34 -9.27 12.20 12.27
N ASN A 35 -8.48 11.88 13.30
CA ASN A 35 -7.18 11.24 13.10
C ASN A 35 -7.39 9.81 12.61
N CYS A 36 -6.70 9.41 11.52
CA CYS A 36 -6.89 8.09 10.92
C CYS A 36 -5.57 7.30 10.90
N THR A 37 -5.68 5.99 11.15
CA THR A 37 -4.59 5.03 11.08
C THR A 37 -4.73 4.14 9.85
N VAL A 38 -3.61 3.57 9.37
CA VAL A 38 -3.57 2.65 8.22
C VAL A 38 -2.92 1.31 8.54
N HIS A 39 -2.90 0.95 9.81
CA HIS A 39 -2.17 -0.23 10.30
C HIS A 39 -2.77 -1.57 9.82
N ARG A 40 -4.01 -1.58 9.35
CA ARG A 40 -4.66 -2.76 8.75
C ARG A 40 -4.68 -2.72 7.22
N GLU A 41 -4.10 -1.70 6.62
CA GLU A 41 -3.91 -1.63 5.18
C GLU A 41 -2.61 -2.35 4.78
N ILE A 42 -2.56 -2.92 3.58
CA ILE A 42 -1.36 -3.60 3.05
C ILE A 42 -0.16 -2.65 2.99
N GLY A 43 -0.44 -1.36 2.79
CA GLY A 43 0.59 -0.34 2.84
C GLY A 43 -0.01 1.05 3.01
N PRO A 44 0.74 1.97 3.66
CA PRO A 44 0.24 3.33 3.90
C PRO A 44 0.08 4.13 2.62
N ILE A 45 0.70 3.72 1.52
CA ILE A 45 0.73 4.39 0.22
C ILE A 45 0.49 5.91 0.39
N ASP A 46 0.68 6.77 -0.43
CA ASP A 46 0.72 8.24 -0.33
C ASP A 46 -0.50 8.94 0.33
N VAL A 47 -1.23 8.30 1.25
CA VAL A 47 -2.48 8.83 1.84
C VAL A 47 -2.29 10.21 2.47
N THR A 48 -1.20 10.42 3.19
CA THR A 48 -0.88 11.71 3.81
C THR A 48 -0.61 12.76 2.73
N ALA A 49 0.21 12.43 1.73
CA ALA A 49 0.55 13.35 0.64
C ALA A 49 -0.68 13.71 -0.21
N MET A 50 -1.57 12.73 -0.47
CA MET A 50 -2.83 12.97 -1.18
C MET A 50 -3.77 13.88 -0.39
N ALA A 51 -3.90 13.65 0.93
CA ALA A 51 -4.70 14.52 1.79
C ALA A 51 -4.17 15.95 1.80
N GLN A 52 -2.87 16.13 1.96
CA GLN A 52 -2.22 17.44 1.93
C GLN A 52 -2.38 18.15 0.58
N ALA A 53 -2.15 17.43 -0.52
CA ALA A 53 -2.29 18.01 -1.86
C ALA A 53 -3.73 18.47 -2.14
N CYS A 54 -4.73 17.70 -1.68
CA CYS A 54 -6.14 18.05 -1.77
C CYS A 54 -6.45 19.31 -0.94
N LYS A 55 -6.03 19.36 0.33
CA LYS A 55 -6.24 20.54 1.19
C LYS A 55 -5.53 21.76 0.66
N ASN A 56 -4.31 21.64 0.16
CA ASN A 56 -3.58 22.76 -0.46
C ASN A 56 -4.28 23.30 -1.72
N SER A 57 -5.10 22.46 -2.36
CA SER A 57 -5.92 22.86 -3.51
C SER A 57 -7.28 23.45 -3.10
N GLY A 58 -7.60 23.50 -1.80
CA GLY A 58 -8.93 23.91 -1.30
C GLY A 58 -9.99 22.80 -1.46
N GLY A 59 -9.58 21.58 -1.71
CA GLY A 59 -10.46 20.43 -1.92
C GLY A 59 -10.93 19.75 -0.62
N ARG A 60 -11.73 18.70 -0.78
CA ARG A 60 -12.31 17.92 0.31
C ARG A 60 -11.68 16.54 0.42
N VAL A 61 -11.33 16.17 1.65
CA VAL A 61 -10.77 14.86 1.98
C VAL A 61 -11.84 14.02 2.67
N ILE A 62 -12.20 12.90 2.04
CA ILE A 62 -13.19 11.94 2.54
C ILE A 62 -12.46 10.63 2.80
N VAL A 63 -12.55 10.12 4.02
CA VAL A 63 -11.84 8.90 4.44
C VAL A 63 -12.85 7.82 4.81
N GLN A 64 -12.75 6.66 4.17
CA GLN A 64 -13.48 5.46 4.56
C GLN A 64 -12.66 4.71 5.60
N VAL A 65 -13.33 4.24 6.67
CA VAL A 65 -12.73 3.49 7.79
C VAL A 65 -13.60 2.32 8.18
N GLU A 66 -13.01 1.33 8.87
CA GLU A 66 -13.76 0.21 9.44
C GLU A 66 -14.59 0.65 10.66
N LYS A 67 -14.07 1.58 11.46
CA LYS A 67 -14.75 2.08 12.66
C LYS A 67 -14.20 3.43 13.13
N ILE A 68 -15.02 4.10 13.92
CA ILE A 68 -14.63 5.28 14.70
C ILE A 68 -14.41 4.84 16.15
N VAL A 69 -13.33 5.29 16.76
CA VAL A 69 -12.98 5.06 18.17
C VAL A 69 -12.99 6.37 18.94
N GLN A 70 -12.93 6.28 20.26
CA GLN A 70 -12.93 7.46 21.13
C GLN A 70 -11.80 8.41 20.78
N GLY A 71 -12.08 9.71 20.82
CA GLY A 71 -11.10 10.76 20.55
C GLY A 71 -9.86 10.66 21.43
N GLY A 72 -8.68 10.68 20.79
CA GLY A 72 -7.40 10.57 21.49
C GLY A 72 -7.02 9.15 21.94
N SER A 73 -7.77 8.11 21.60
CA SER A 73 -7.44 6.72 21.95
C SER A 73 -6.50 6.02 20.98
N LEU A 74 -6.25 6.60 19.79
CA LEU A 74 -5.29 6.07 18.84
C LEU A 74 -3.85 6.35 19.28
N ASP A 75 -2.95 5.41 19.02
CA ASP A 75 -1.52 5.68 19.17
C ASP A 75 -1.09 6.76 18.17
N PRO A 76 -0.58 7.92 18.64
CA PRO A 76 -0.16 9.00 17.75
C PRO A 76 0.87 8.61 16.71
N LYS A 77 1.69 7.58 16.98
CA LYS A 77 2.71 7.07 16.04
C LYS A 77 2.09 6.32 14.86
N LEU A 78 0.87 5.82 15.01
CA LEU A 78 0.14 5.10 13.97
C LEU A 78 -0.77 6.03 13.14
N VAL A 79 -0.93 7.29 13.54
CA VAL A 79 -1.75 8.25 12.80
C VAL A 79 -1.04 8.62 11.51
N ALA A 80 -1.58 8.14 10.39
CA ALA A 80 -1.08 8.44 9.05
C ALA A 80 -1.78 9.67 8.42
N ILE A 81 -3.06 9.88 8.76
CA ILE A 81 -3.83 11.03 8.27
C ILE A 81 -4.29 11.83 9.50
N PRO A 82 -3.62 12.95 9.82
CA PRO A 82 -4.05 13.87 10.87
C PRO A 82 -5.45 14.46 10.60
N GLY A 83 -6.27 14.56 11.65
CA GLY A 83 -7.65 15.03 11.55
C GLY A 83 -7.82 16.41 10.93
N ILE A 84 -6.79 17.27 11.02
CA ILE A 84 -6.80 18.59 10.37
C ILE A 84 -6.95 18.55 8.84
N TYR A 85 -6.65 17.41 8.22
CA TYR A 85 -6.84 17.22 6.78
C TYR A 85 -8.18 16.60 6.41
N VAL A 86 -8.90 16.01 7.38
CA VAL A 86 -10.10 15.21 7.12
C VAL A 86 -11.35 16.08 7.20
N ASP A 87 -12.15 16.08 6.14
CA ASP A 87 -13.43 16.80 6.11
C ASP A 87 -14.62 15.88 6.43
N SER A 88 -14.52 14.60 6.08
CA SER A 88 -15.60 13.65 6.30
C SER A 88 -15.05 12.23 6.50
N ILE A 89 -15.70 11.48 7.38
CA ILE A 89 -15.41 10.06 7.61
C ILE A 89 -16.65 9.25 7.25
N VAL A 90 -16.42 8.17 6.52
CA VAL A 90 -17.43 7.17 6.16
C VAL A 90 -17.06 5.86 6.83
N VAL A 91 -17.95 5.32 7.62
CA VAL A 91 -17.76 3.97 8.21
C VAL A 91 -18.35 2.96 7.23
N GLY A 92 -17.51 2.11 6.68
CA GLY A 92 -17.91 1.01 5.80
C GLY A 92 -18.24 -0.25 6.59
N SER A 93 -19.04 -1.15 5.99
CA SER A 93 -19.24 -2.50 6.53
C SER A 93 -17.94 -3.34 6.38
N ILE A 94 -17.94 -4.55 6.93
CA ILE A 94 -16.80 -5.47 6.76
C ILE A 94 -16.61 -5.78 5.27
N GLU A 95 -17.71 -5.97 4.54
CA GLU A 95 -17.72 -6.25 3.11
C GLU A 95 -17.20 -5.07 2.28
N ASP A 96 -17.43 -3.83 2.74
CA ASP A 96 -16.94 -2.63 2.08
C ASP A 96 -15.46 -2.35 2.37
N ASN A 97 -14.90 -3.00 3.38
CA ASN A 97 -13.51 -2.82 3.84
C ASN A 97 -12.63 -4.04 3.53
N GLU A 98 -12.88 -4.72 2.41
CA GLU A 98 -11.95 -5.75 1.93
C GLU A 98 -10.52 -5.19 1.83
N GLN A 99 -9.55 -5.90 2.36
CA GLN A 99 -8.16 -5.48 2.38
C GLN A 99 -7.56 -5.38 0.97
N CYS A 100 -7.97 -6.30 0.12
CA CYS A 100 -7.67 -6.32 -1.31
C CYS A 100 -8.91 -6.84 -2.05
N LEU A 101 -9.00 -6.61 -3.35
CA LEU A 101 -10.16 -7.01 -4.16
C LEU A 101 -10.52 -8.49 -3.93
N GLY A 102 -11.69 -8.74 -3.34
CA GLY A 102 -12.21 -10.07 -3.03
C GLY A 102 -11.51 -10.77 -1.87
N MET A 103 -10.65 -10.09 -1.11
CA MET A 103 -9.93 -10.68 0.02
C MET A 103 -10.33 -10.03 1.33
N PRO A 104 -10.77 -10.82 2.31
CA PRO A 104 -10.96 -10.33 3.68
C PRO A 104 -9.62 -9.93 4.29
N TYR A 105 -9.66 -9.37 5.50
CA TYR A 105 -8.47 -9.00 6.23
C TYR A 105 -7.54 -10.20 6.50
N ASP A 106 -6.28 -10.03 6.14
CA ASP A 106 -5.18 -10.95 6.44
C ASP A 106 -4.03 -10.18 7.11
N GLY A 107 -3.79 -10.44 8.38
CA GLY A 107 -2.77 -9.75 9.16
C GLY A 107 -1.34 -10.04 8.71
N SER A 108 -1.11 -11.10 7.93
CA SER A 108 0.21 -11.38 7.37
C SER A 108 0.62 -10.34 6.32
N LEU A 109 -0.36 -9.75 5.63
CA LEU A 109 -0.11 -8.72 4.61
C LEU A 109 0.16 -7.33 5.22
N THR A 110 -0.17 -7.15 6.50
CA THR A 110 0.09 -5.89 7.22
C THR A 110 1.30 -5.97 8.16
N GLY A 111 1.89 -7.15 8.31
CA GLY A 111 2.99 -7.40 9.24
C GLY A 111 2.55 -7.58 10.69
N GLU A 112 1.25 -7.75 10.96
CA GLU A 112 0.73 -8.08 12.30
C GLU A 112 1.32 -9.42 12.79
N PHE A 113 1.45 -10.37 11.88
CA PHE A 113 2.18 -11.61 12.10
C PHE A 113 2.89 -12.05 10.81
N ARG A 114 3.85 -12.96 10.94
CA ARG A 114 4.59 -13.53 9.82
C ARG A 114 4.16 -14.98 9.58
N ILE A 115 4.00 -15.33 8.32
CA ILE A 115 3.79 -16.73 7.91
C ILE A 115 5.18 -17.35 7.67
N PRO A 116 5.50 -18.50 8.29
CA PRO A 116 6.71 -19.24 7.95
C PRO A 116 6.76 -19.58 6.46
N VAL A 117 7.95 -19.50 5.86
CA VAL A 117 8.12 -19.70 4.41
C VAL A 117 7.65 -21.08 3.97
N ASP A 118 7.89 -22.12 4.79
CA ASP A 118 7.48 -23.50 4.57
C ASP A 118 5.96 -23.74 4.70
N ALA A 119 5.23 -22.79 5.27
CA ALA A 119 3.77 -22.83 5.35
C ALA A 119 3.08 -22.24 4.11
N ILE A 120 3.82 -21.63 3.19
CA ILE A 120 3.27 -21.08 1.94
C ILE A 120 2.91 -22.24 1.01
N PRO A 121 1.61 -22.39 0.62
CA PRO A 121 1.22 -23.51 -0.23
C PRO A 121 1.84 -23.38 -1.63
N PRO A 122 2.27 -24.50 -2.23
CA PRO A 122 2.81 -24.48 -3.57
C PRO A 122 1.76 -24.06 -4.61
N ILE A 123 2.16 -23.26 -5.58
CA ILE A 123 1.28 -22.86 -6.66
C ILE A 123 1.14 -23.97 -7.72
N PRO A 124 -0.03 -24.07 -8.39
CA PRO A 124 -0.26 -25.06 -9.45
C PRO A 124 0.77 -24.95 -10.58
N LEU A 125 1.10 -26.07 -11.20
CA LEU A 125 1.99 -26.08 -12.36
C LEU A 125 1.23 -25.57 -13.58
N ASP A 126 1.50 -24.32 -13.94
CA ASP A 126 0.98 -23.65 -15.12
C ASP A 126 2.09 -22.88 -15.84
N ALA A 127 1.75 -22.19 -16.93
CA ALA A 127 2.70 -21.37 -17.67
C ALA A 127 3.35 -20.27 -16.81
N LYS A 128 2.60 -19.67 -15.87
CA LYS A 128 3.12 -18.65 -14.97
C LYS A 128 4.14 -19.20 -13.99
N LYS A 129 3.90 -20.42 -13.45
CA LYS A 129 4.87 -21.09 -12.59
C LYS A 129 6.17 -21.42 -13.34
N ILE A 130 6.06 -21.88 -14.59
CA ILE A 130 7.24 -22.17 -15.42
C ILE A 130 8.05 -20.88 -15.67
N ILE A 131 7.39 -19.79 -16.01
CA ILE A 131 8.03 -18.48 -16.16
C ILE A 131 8.70 -18.04 -14.87
N ALA A 132 8.02 -18.16 -13.75
CA ALA A 132 8.55 -17.79 -12.43
C ALA A 132 9.77 -18.63 -12.06
N ARG A 133 9.75 -19.93 -12.29
CA ARG A 133 10.90 -20.83 -12.07
C ARG A 133 12.10 -20.43 -12.90
N ARG A 134 11.87 -20.14 -14.17
CA ARG A 134 12.97 -19.70 -15.06
C ARG A 134 13.54 -18.38 -14.59
N ALA A 135 12.69 -17.43 -14.18
CA ALA A 135 13.13 -16.14 -13.68
C ALA A 135 13.86 -16.25 -12.31
N ALA A 136 13.39 -17.12 -11.43
CA ALA A 136 14.04 -17.38 -10.13
C ALA A 136 15.50 -17.86 -10.28
N MET A 137 15.83 -18.56 -11.37
CA MET A 137 17.21 -18.99 -11.67
C MET A 137 18.15 -17.83 -11.98
N GLU A 138 17.64 -16.66 -12.32
CA GLU A 138 18.44 -15.46 -12.61
C GLU A 138 18.67 -14.59 -11.37
N LEU A 139 18.09 -14.96 -10.22
CA LEU A 139 18.26 -14.19 -8.99
C LEU A 139 19.68 -14.38 -8.44
N PRO A 140 20.45 -13.30 -8.27
CA PRO A 140 21.74 -13.38 -7.60
C PRO A 140 21.58 -13.72 -6.12
N GLN A 141 22.62 -14.26 -5.53
CA GLN A 141 22.69 -14.45 -4.09
C GLN A 141 22.67 -13.07 -3.38
N ASP A 142 22.00 -12.98 -2.24
CA ASP A 142 21.83 -11.76 -1.43
C ASP A 142 21.19 -10.58 -2.19
N ALA A 143 20.34 -10.90 -3.18
CA ALA A 143 19.68 -9.89 -3.98
C ALA A 143 18.52 -9.21 -3.25
N ILE A 144 18.45 -7.90 -3.33
CA ILE A 144 17.23 -7.14 -2.99
C ILE A 144 16.37 -7.07 -4.24
N VAL A 145 15.21 -7.72 -4.21
CA VAL A 145 14.35 -7.90 -5.39
C VAL A 145 13.05 -7.13 -5.22
N ASN A 146 12.70 -6.32 -6.21
CA ASN A 146 11.38 -5.72 -6.32
C ASN A 146 10.59 -6.43 -7.42
N LEU A 147 9.51 -7.08 -7.03
CA LEU A 147 8.65 -7.85 -7.93
C LEU A 147 7.41 -7.03 -8.30
N GLY A 148 7.08 -7.01 -9.60
CA GLY A 148 5.82 -6.44 -10.08
C GLY A 148 4.64 -7.36 -9.77
N THR A 149 3.43 -6.81 -9.78
CA THR A 149 2.18 -7.57 -9.63
C THR A 149 1.93 -8.46 -10.85
N GLY A 150 1.30 -9.61 -10.64
CA GLY A 150 0.96 -10.57 -11.70
C GLY A 150 1.97 -11.71 -11.81
N ALA A 151 2.53 -11.97 -13.00
CA ALA A 151 3.48 -13.07 -13.19
C ALA A 151 4.76 -12.95 -12.35
N PRO A 152 5.38 -11.77 -12.19
CA PRO A 152 6.59 -11.61 -11.39
C PRO A 152 6.41 -11.95 -9.89
N GLU A 153 5.24 -11.70 -9.29
CA GLU A 153 4.99 -12.02 -7.88
C GLU A 153 5.15 -13.53 -7.58
N LYS A 154 4.91 -14.38 -8.59
CA LYS A 154 5.06 -15.84 -8.46
C LYS A 154 6.51 -16.28 -8.23
N ILE A 155 7.49 -15.41 -8.51
CA ILE A 155 8.92 -15.70 -8.28
C ILE A 155 9.17 -15.90 -6.79
N ALA A 156 8.58 -15.09 -5.92
CA ALA A 156 8.73 -15.22 -4.47
C ALA A 156 8.18 -16.57 -3.97
N THR A 157 6.98 -16.96 -4.43
CA THR A 157 6.37 -18.24 -4.06
C THR A 157 7.21 -19.43 -4.54
N VAL A 158 7.70 -19.39 -5.78
CA VAL A 158 8.56 -20.43 -6.34
C VAL A 158 9.90 -20.51 -5.59
N ALA A 159 10.49 -19.36 -5.23
CA ALA A 159 11.72 -19.32 -4.43
C ALA A 159 11.51 -19.98 -3.05
N ALA A 160 10.35 -19.77 -2.43
CA ALA A 160 9.96 -20.46 -1.19
C ALA A 160 9.83 -21.96 -1.40
N GLU A 161 9.09 -22.41 -2.43
CA GLU A 161 8.91 -23.83 -2.76
C GLU A 161 10.23 -24.57 -3.02
N GLU A 162 11.19 -23.91 -3.63
CA GLU A 162 12.47 -24.49 -4.02
C GLU A 162 13.58 -24.29 -2.96
N GLY A 163 13.25 -23.67 -1.83
CA GLY A 163 14.19 -23.43 -0.73
C GLY A 163 15.34 -22.50 -1.09
N ILE A 164 15.13 -21.57 -2.03
CA ILE A 164 16.13 -20.59 -2.44
C ILE A 164 15.85 -19.19 -1.91
N SER A 165 14.75 -19.00 -1.17
CA SER A 165 14.38 -17.70 -0.58
C SER A 165 15.43 -17.15 0.39
N ASP A 166 16.18 -18.03 1.07
CA ASP A 166 17.27 -17.63 1.98
C ASP A 166 18.52 -17.08 1.24
N LYS A 167 18.51 -17.16 -0.08
CA LYS A 167 19.60 -16.64 -0.94
C LYS A 167 19.29 -15.26 -1.49
N MET A 168 18.09 -14.71 -1.19
CA MET A 168 17.64 -13.40 -1.65
C MET A 168 17.70 -12.36 -0.53
#